data_03fff6b2ec24c92d79d284e223c0b2fa
#
_entry.id   03fff6b2ec24c92d79d284e223c0b2fa
#
_cell.length_a   1.000
_cell.length_b   1.000
_cell.length_c   1.000
_cell.angle_alpha   90.00
_cell.angle_beta   90.00
_cell.angle_gamma   90.00
#
_symmetry.space_group_name_H-M   'P 1'
#
loop_
_entity.id
_entity.type
_entity.pdbx_description
1 polymer ?
#
loop_
_entity_poly.entity_id
_entity_poly.type
_entity_poly.pdbx_seq_one_letter_code
_entity_poly.pdbx_strand_id
1 'polypeptide(L)'
;NKSLKERATIIQRRLIADDRGWFLKAITGTEEGIPTHTGEVYLTMGKFGQAKGGHYHPEAVEWFTIIEGSAILKLEDMETHERLDIEMSLVKAITVFIPNNVAHVVVNNGDKDFILLAYTDKLYDPKDTITYEIKG
;
A
#
# COMPACT_ATOMS: atom_id res chain seq x y z
N ASN A 1 -15.53 6.35 16.93
CA ASN A 1 -14.45 5.60 16.26
C ASN A 1 -14.59 5.66 14.74
N LYS A 2 -13.50 5.93 14.05
CA LYS A 2 -13.49 6.00 12.59
C LYS A 2 -13.49 4.59 12.00
N SER A 3 -14.19 4.43 10.88
CA SER A 3 -14.20 3.17 10.14
C SER A 3 -12.83 2.94 9.49
N LEU A 4 -12.60 1.73 9.02
CA LEU A 4 -11.38 1.44 8.27
C LEU A 4 -11.27 2.33 7.04
N LYS A 5 -12.36 2.54 6.33
CA LYS A 5 -12.38 3.39 5.13
C LYS A 5 -11.96 4.83 5.42
N GLU A 6 -12.28 5.33 6.61
CA GLU A 6 -11.89 6.69 7.02
C GLU A 6 -10.43 6.77 7.47
N ARG A 7 -9.93 5.70 8.08
CA ARG A 7 -8.55 5.65 8.58
C ARG A 7 -7.52 5.27 7.51
N ALA A 8 -7.91 4.38 6.60
CA ALA A 8 -7.08 3.99 5.47
C ALA A 8 -7.30 5.04 4.37
N THR A 9 -6.43 6.04 4.34
CA THR A 9 -6.61 7.19 3.46
C THR A 9 -6.15 6.89 2.04
N ILE A 10 -7.00 7.19 1.07
CA ILE A 10 -6.66 7.10 -0.36
C ILE A 10 -6.34 8.50 -0.84
N ILE A 11 -5.10 8.70 -1.29
CA ILE A 11 -4.62 10.01 -1.73
C ILE A 11 -4.45 9.98 -3.24
N GLN A 12 -5.19 10.84 -3.93
CA GLN A 12 -5.10 10.95 -5.39
C GLN A 12 -3.74 11.53 -5.77
N ARG A 13 -3.13 10.93 -6.81
CA ARG A 13 -1.85 11.39 -7.32
C ARG A 13 -1.99 11.80 -8.77
N ARG A 14 -1.03 12.56 -9.23
CA ARG A 14 -1.04 13.09 -10.60
C ARG A 14 0.09 12.47 -11.40
N LEU A 15 -0.26 11.65 -12.38
CA LEU A 15 0.71 11.10 -13.32
C LEU A 15 0.89 12.12 -14.45
N ILE A 16 2.11 12.61 -14.63
CA ILE A 16 2.44 13.56 -15.68
C ILE A 16 3.26 12.85 -16.72
N ALA A 17 2.73 12.72 -17.93
CA ALA A 17 3.40 11.99 -19.00
C ALA A 17 3.63 12.87 -20.22
N ASP A 18 4.73 12.61 -20.93
CA ASP A 18 5.03 13.23 -22.22
C ASP A 18 5.72 12.17 -23.09
N ASP A 19 6.25 12.57 -24.24
CA ASP A 19 6.88 11.64 -25.18
C ASP A 19 8.22 11.07 -24.69
N ARG A 20 8.75 11.57 -23.56
CA ARG A 20 9.98 11.04 -22.97
C ARG A 20 9.71 10.01 -21.86
N GLY A 21 8.44 9.92 -21.35
CA GLY A 21 8.09 9.04 -20.27
C GLY A 21 7.09 9.68 -19.33
N TRP A 22 7.20 9.38 -18.03
CA TRP A 22 6.24 9.88 -17.06
C TRP A 22 6.94 10.22 -15.73
N PHE A 23 6.23 10.99 -14.92
CA PHE A 23 6.69 11.45 -13.61
C PHE A 23 5.53 11.34 -12.61
N LEU A 24 5.82 10.80 -11.44
CA LEU A 24 4.81 10.60 -10.39
C LEU A 24 5.43 10.87 -9.02
N LYS A 25 4.81 11.77 -8.26
CA LYS A 25 5.16 11.95 -6.86
C LYS A 25 4.28 11.02 -6.02
N ALA A 26 4.90 10.05 -5.39
CA ALA A 26 4.18 9.08 -4.56
C ALA A 26 4.03 9.56 -3.12
N ILE A 27 5.10 10.14 -2.56
CA ILE A 27 5.12 10.68 -1.20
C ILE A 27 5.80 12.04 -1.26
N THR A 28 5.13 13.06 -0.74
CA THR A 28 5.61 14.44 -0.83
C THR A 28 6.16 14.97 0.49
N GLY A 29 5.90 14.27 1.59
CA GLY A 29 6.30 14.74 2.91
C GLY A 29 5.27 15.63 3.58
N THR A 30 4.14 15.87 2.92
CA THR A 30 3.06 16.71 3.46
C THR A 30 1.82 15.92 3.82
N GLU A 31 1.84 14.59 3.62
CA GLU A 31 0.72 13.73 3.93
C GLU A 31 0.42 13.76 5.43
N GLU A 32 -0.86 13.69 5.79
CA GLU A 32 -1.25 13.64 7.20
C GLU A 32 -0.68 12.39 7.85
N GLY A 33 0.00 12.57 8.97
CA GLY A 33 0.58 11.46 9.71
C GLY A 33 1.96 11.03 9.26
N ILE A 34 2.51 11.68 8.22
CA ILE A 34 3.86 11.32 7.75
C ILE A 34 4.89 11.62 8.84
N PRO A 35 5.80 10.70 9.16
CA PRO A 35 6.75 10.91 10.24
C PRO A 35 7.83 11.93 9.88
N THR A 36 8.44 12.50 10.91
CA THR A 36 9.53 13.45 10.73
C THR A 36 10.90 12.79 10.65
N HIS A 37 10.95 11.48 10.93
CA HIS A 37 12.18 10.69 10.80
C HIS A 37 12.04 9.71 9.62
N THR A 38 13.15 9.17 9.16
CA THR A 38 13.17 8.28 8.00
C THR A 38 12.92 6.83 8.41
N GLY A 39 11.92 6.21 7.81
CA GLY A 39 11.72 4.76 7.88
C GLY A 39 12.37 4.10 6.67
N GLU A 40 11.72 3.07 6.13
CA GLU A 40 12.21 2.37 4.95
C GLU A 40 11.34 2.67 3.74
N VAL A 41 12.01 2.85 2.60
CA VAL A 41 11.34 2.90 1.30
C VAL A 41 11.76 1.63 0.57
N TYR A 42 10.80 0.84 0.12
CA TYR A 42 11.14 -0.40 -0.58
C TYR A 42 10.26 -0.60 -1.81
N LEU A 43 10.77 -1.44 -2.70
CA LEU A 43 10.06 -1.83 -3.91
C LEU A 43 9.82 -3.33 -3.85
N THR A 44 8.66 -3.75 -4.32
CA THR A 44 8.39 -5.17 -4.46
C THR A 44 7.63 -5.41 -5.76
N MET A 45 7.90 -6.56 -6.37
CA MET A 45 7.28 -6.95 -7.62
C MET A 45 6.38 -8.15 -7.37
N GLY A 46 5.16 -8.10 -7.87
CA GLY A 46 4.24 -9.23 -7.80
C GLY A 46 4.03 -9.81 -9.18
N LYS A 47 4.40 -11.06 -9.36
CA LYS A 47 4.23 -11.73 -10.64
C LYS A 47 2.76 -11.93 -10.96
N PHE A 48 2.47 -12.05 -12.25
CA PHE A 48 1.14 -12.38 -12.74
C PHE A 48 0.55 -13.56 -11.95
N GLY A 49 -0.67 -13.38 -11.46
CA GLY A 49 -1.39 -14.42 -10.73
C GLY A 49 -0.93 -14.64 -9.29
N GLN A 50 0.00 -13.84 -8.78
CA GLN A 50 0.54 -13.98 -7.43
C GLN A 50 0.10 -12.84 -6.51
N ALA A 51 0.40 -12.98 -5.22
CA ALA A 51 0.08 -11.98 -4.22
C ALA A 51 1.31 -11.73 -3.34
N LYS A 52 1.42 -10.51 -2.83
CA LYS A 52 2.51 -10.11 -1.93
C LYS A 52 1.90 -9.57 -0.64
N GLY A 53 2.52 -9.89 0.50
CA GLY A 53 2.02 -9.47 1.79
C GLY A 53 1.36 -10.62 2.53
N GLY A 54 0.18 -10.37 3.10
CA GLY A 54 -0.49 -11.35 3.94
C GLY A 54 -0.02 -11.26 5.38
N HIS A 55 0.09 -10.05 5.90
CA HIS A 55 0.54 -9.80 7.26
C HIS A 55 0.01 -8.44 7.74
N TYR A 56 0.21 -8.17 9.03
CA TYR A 56 -0.08 -6.87 9.60
C TYR A 56 1.04 -6.48 10.56
N HIS A 57 1.10 -5.20 10.86
CA HIS A 57 2.11 -4.64 11.77
C HIS A 57 1.41 -3.99 12.97
N PRO A 58 1.62 -4.50 14.18
CA PRO A 58 1.05 -3.86 15.38
C PRO A 58 1.47 -2.39 15.57
N GLU A 59 2.64 -2.00 15.10
CA GLU A 59 3.15 -0.64 15.31
C GLU A 59 3.40 0.14 14.03
N ALA A 60 4.03 -0.45 13.02
CA ALA A 60 4.38 0.27 11.79
C ALA A 60 3.15 0.67 10.97
N VAL A 61 3.25 1.82 10.32
CA VAL A 61 2.28 2.27 9.32
C VAL A 61 2.98 2.36 7.97
N GLU A 62 2.21 2.28 6.88
CA GLU A 62 2.78 2.23 5.54
C GLU A 62 1.99 3.05 4.54
N TRP A 63 2.66 3.48 3.48
CA TRP A 63 2.05 4.13 2.32
C TRP A 63 2.44 3.33 1.09
N PHE A 64 1.44 2.92 0.30
CA PHE A 64 1.65 2.10 -0.90
C PHE A 64 1.25 2.85 -2.16
N THR A 65 2.07 2.71 -3.20
CA THR A 65 1.79 3.27 -4.54
C THR A 65 2.20 2.24 -5.59
N ILE A 66 1.31 1.92 -6.53
CA ILE A 66 1.66 1.07 -7.67
C ILE A 66 2.32 1.95 -8.73
N ILE A 67 3.50 1.56 -9.18
CA ILE A 67 4.26 2.31 -10.18
C ILE A 67 4.37 1.57 -11.52
N GLU A 68 3.88 0.33 -11.60
CA GLU A 68 3.73 -0.40 -12.84
C GLU A 68 2.71 -1.52 -12.66
N GLY A 69 1.90 -1.76 -13.69
CA GLY A 69 0.89 -2.81 -13.66
C GLY A 69 -0.33 -2.41 -12.87
N SER A 70 -1.08 -3.40 -12.41
CA SER A 70 -2.29 -3.20 -11.61
C SER A 70 -2.41 -4.27 -10.54
N ALA A 71 -3.13 -3.94 -9.47
CA ALA A 71 -3.31 -4.85 -8.35
C ALA A 71 -4.56 -4.46 -7.57
N ILE A 72 -5.03 -5.39 -6.74
CA ILE A 72 -6.05 -5.08 -5.74
C ILE A 72 -5.37 -5.17 -4.38
N LEU A 73 -5.42 -4.08 -3.63
CA LEU A 73 -4.96 -4.06 -2.25
C LEU A 73 -6.15 -4.44 -1.37
N LYS A 74 -6.01 -5.54 -0.63
CA LYS A 74 -7.04 -6.00 0.31
C LYS A 74 -6.60 -5.68 1.72
N LEU A 75 -7.48 -5.02 2.48
CA LEU A 75 -7.23 -4.63 3.86
C LEU A 75 -8.24 -5.28 4.78
N GLU A 76 -7.78 -5.64 5.97
CA GLU A 76 -8.69 -6.10 7.04
C GLU A 76 -8.21 -5.55 8.38
N ASP A 77 -9.10 -4.85 9.08
CA ASP A 77 -8.81 -4.31 10.41
C ASP A 77 -8.78 -5.47 11.42
N MET A 78 -7.70 -5.59 12.17
CA MET A 78 -7.54 -6.71 13.11
C MET A 78 -8.42 -6.60 14.35
N GLU A 79 -8.98 -5.42 14.64
CA GLU A 79 -9.90 -5.25 15.77
C GLU A 79 -11.34 -5.49 15.37
N THR A 80 -11.79 -4.87 14.28
CA THR A 80 -13.19 -4.89 13.88
C THR A 80 -13.50 -5.92 12.80
N HIS A 81 -12.46 -6.39 12.09
CA HIS A 81 -12.55 -7.26 10.92
C HIS A 81 -13.28 -6.62 9.73
N GLU A 82 -13.38 -5.29 9.74
CA GLU A 82 -13.80 -4.55 8.57
C GLU A 82 -12.85 -4.84 7.41
N ARG A 83 -13.39 -4.91 6.21
CA ARG A 83 -12.60 -5.16 5.00
C ARG A 83 -12.76 -4.03 4.00
N LEU A 84 -11.71 -3.85 3.20
CA LEU A 84 -11.71 -2.85 2.14
C LEU A 84 -10.83 -3.36 1.01
N ASP A 85 -11.38 -3.35 -0.21
CA ASP A 85 -10.62 -3.70 -1.42
C ASP A 85 -10.42 -2.42 -2.23
N ILE A 86 -9.18 -2.16 -2.62
CA ILE A 86 -8.82 -0.93 -3.35
C ILE A 86 -8.11 -1.32 -4.64
N GLU A 87 -8.69 -0.93 -5.77
CA GLU A 87 -8.04 -1.13 -7.06
C GLU A 87 -6.92 -0.11 -7.22
N MET A 88 -5.72 -0.58 -7.58
CA MET A 88 -4.54 0.26 -7.75
C MET A 88 -3.90 -0.01 -9.09
N SER A 89 -3.44 1.04 -9.74
CA SER A 89 -2.69 0.94 -10.99
C SER A 89 -1.90 2.21 -11.21
N LEU A 90 -0.96 2.17 -12.16
CA LEU A 90 -0.21 3.38 -12.51
C LEU A 90 -1.13 4.43 -13.14
N VAL A 91 -2.05 4.01 -14.01
CA VAL A 91 -2.94 4.96 -14.68
C VAL A 91 -3.95 5.58 -13.72
N LYS A 92 -4.37 4.82 -12.71
CA LYS A 92 -5.23 5.34 -11.64
C LYS A 92 -4.33 5.63 -10.44
N ALA A 93 -3.52 6.68 -10.56
CA ALA A 93 -2.46 6.99 -9.61
C ALA A 93 -3.02 7.39 -8.24
N ILE A 94 -2.79 6.53 -7.26
CA ILE A 94 -3.18 6.77 -5.86
C ILE A 94 -2.07 6.30 -4.94
N THR A 95 -2.02 6.88 -3.75
CA THR A 95 -1.22 6.38 -2.64
C THR A 95 -2.19 6.00 -1.53
N VAL A 96 -2.03 4.81 -0.97
CA VAL A 96 -2.91 4.34 0.11
C VAL A 96 -2.14 4.30 1.41
N PHE A 97 -2.67 4.96 2.42
CA PHE A 97 -2.15 4.89 3.78
C PHE A 97 -2.76 3.68 4.48
N ILE A 98 -1.90 2.83 5.06
CA ILE A 98 -2.32 1.64 5.79
C ILE A 98 -1.99 1.84 7.27
N PRO A 99 -3.02 1.97 8.13
CA PRO A 99 -2.79 2.11 9.57
C PRO A 99 -2.13 0.86 10.16
N ASN A 100 -1.56 1.00 11.35
CA ASN A 100 -1.10 -0.16 12.11
C ASN A 100 -2.30 -1.07 12.46
N ASN A 101 -2.06 -2.33 12.72
CA ASN A 101 -3.07 -3.34 13.01
C ASN A 101 -4.10 -3.55 11.89
N VAL A 102 -3.69 -3.26 10.66
CA VAL A 102 -4.51 -3.53 9.48
C VAL A 102 -3.74 -4.50 8.59
N ALA A 103 -4.29 -5.71 8.44
CA ALA A 103 -3.69 -6.72 7.57
C ALA A 103 -3.84 -6.29 6.12
N HIS A 104 -2.83 -6.60 5.33
CA HIS A 104 -2.82 -6.19 3.93
C HIS A 104 -2.18 -7.26 3.05
N VAL A 105 -2.72 -7.39 1.85
CA VAL A 105 -2.18 -8.23 0.80
C VAL A 105 -2.43 -7.54 -0.53
N VAL A 106 -1.44 -7.57 -1.41
CA VAL A 106 -1.53 -6.97 -2.74
C VAL A 106 -1.63 -8.10 -3.75
N VAL A 107 -2.78 -8.20 -4.40
CA VAL A 107 -3.09 -9.30 -5.32
C VAL A 107 -2.97 -8.80 -6.74
N ASN A 108 -2.20 -9.52 -7.56
CA ASN A 108 -2.07 -9.17 -8.97
C ASN A 108 -3.34 -9.58 -9.70
N ASN A 109 -4.12 -8.59 -10.12
CA ASN A 109 -5.36 -8.80 -10.87
C ASN A 109 -5.21 -8.44 -12.35
N GLY A 110 -3.99 -8.14 -12.78
CA GLY A 110 -3.72 -7.76 -14.16
C GLY A 110 -3.16 -8.92 -14.98
N ASP A 111 -2.67 -8.61 -16.14
CA ASP A 111 -2.12 -9.58 -17.09
C ASP A 111 -0.59 -9.55 -17.17
N LYS A 112 0.04 -8.78 -16.30
CA LYS A 112 1.50 -8.69 -16.23
C LYS A 112 1.93 -8.39 -14.80
N ASP A 113 3.23 -8.37 -14.55
CA ASP A 113 3.79 -8.08 -13.22
C ASP A 113 3.44 -6.67 -12.78
N PHE A 114 3.24 -6.47 -11.46
CA PHE A 114 3.13 -5.12 -10.91
C PHE A 114 4.40 -4.78 -10.12
N ILE A 115 4.67 -3.48 -10.01
CA ILE A 115 5.70 -2.98 -9.10
C ILE A 115 5.04 -2.03 -8.10
N LEU A 116 5.29 -2.31 -6.83
CA LEU A 116 4.78 -1.53 -5.70
C LEU A 116 5.92 -0.76 -5.06
N LEU A 117 5.72 0.53 -4.87
CA LEU A 117 6.59 1.37 -4.06
C LEU A 117 5.93 1.52 -2.69
N ALA A 118 6.66 1.21 -1.64
CA ALA A 118 6.15 1.31 -0.27
C ALA A 118 7.09 2.16 0.59
N TYR A 119 6.48 2.92 1.49
CA TYR A 119 7.21 3.62 2.54
C TYR A 119 6.62 3.23 3.88
N THR A 120 7.48 2.82 4.81
CA THR A 120 7.07 2.49 6.18
C THR A 120 7.78 3.43 7.15
N ASP A 121 7.12 3.75 8.25
CA ASP A 121 7.67 4.69 9.23
C ASP A 121 8.75 4.09 10.13
N LYS A 122 8.97 2.77 10.05
CA LYS A 122 9.94 2.07 10.91
C LYS A 122 10.81 1.16 10.08
N LEU A 123 12.00 0.86 10.62
CA LEU A 123 12.84 -0.19 10.05
C LEU A 123 12.15 -1.54 10.22
N TYR A 124 12.42 -2.46 9.32
CA TYR A 124 11.84 -3.80 9.39
C TYR A 124 12.15 -4.46 10.73
N ASP A 125 11.12 -4.98 11.38
CA ASP A 125 11.24 -5.71 12.63
C ASP A 125 10.38 -6.97 12.50
N PRO A 126 11.00 -8.17 12.52
CA PRO A 126 10.22 -9.41 12.40
C PRO A 126 9.23 -9.60 13.56
N LYS A 127 9.45 -8.98 14.69
CA LYS A 127 8.50 -9.03 15.82
C LYS A 127 7.26 -8.17 15.55
N ASP A 128 7.37 -7.20 14.65
CA ASP A 128 6.27 -6.31 14.27
C ASP A 128 5.63 -6.75 12.94
N THR A 129 5.88 -7.99 12.52
CA THR A 129 5.30 -8.52 11.27
C THR A 129 4.64 -9.85 11.57
N ILE A 130 3.31 -9.86 11.59
CA ILE A 130 2.52 -11.03 11.96
C ILE A 130 1.76 -11.54 10.75
N THR A 131 1.99 -12.80 10.39
CA THR A 131 1.33 -13.42 9.25
C THR A 131 -0.17 -13.53 9.49
N TYR A 132 -0.95 -13.15 8.50
CA TYR A 132 -2.40 -13.24 8.55
C TYR A 132 -2.96 -13.41 7.13
N GLU A 133 -3.79 -14.40 6.94
CA GLU A 133 -4.41 -14.64 5.64
C GLU A 133 -5.77 -13.95 5.57
N ILE A 134 -5.89 -13.00 4.64
CA ILE A 134 -7.17 -12.35 4.34
C ILE A 134 -7.93 -13.27 3.39
N LYS A 135 -9.04 -13.82 3.86
CA LYS A 135 -9.83 -14.79 3.09
C LYS A 135 -10.81 -14.11 2.15
N GLY A 136 -11.03 -14.73 1.03
CA GLY A 136 -11.93 -14.23 0.00
C GLY A 136 -11.17 -13.63 -1.16
#